data_0432b1ee2c47d13a68e3e08c558c538a
#
_entry.id   0432b1ee2c47d13a68e3e08c558c538a
#
_cell.length_a   1.000
_cell.length_b   1.000
_cell.length_c   1.000
_cell.angle_alpha   90.00
_cell.angle_beta   90.00
_cell.angle_gamma   90.00
#
_symmetry.space_group_name_H-M   'P 1'
#
loop_
_entity.id
_entity.type
_entity.pdbx_description
1 polymer ?
#
loop_
_entity_poly.entity_id
_entity_poly.type
_entity_poly.pdbx_seq_one_letter_code
_entity_poly.pdbx_strand_id
1 'polypeptide(L)'
;MIHKVLPVGPLQCNCSIIGDETTHEAMVIDPGDDIEDILTIIGQYNLQVKQIIITHAHIDHVGGAMKLRAQTGAPILLNQSDYALLKMLDVQASWLGMKAPGKVEVEADLGHGTALSAGTLSANVIHTPGHTEGSVCLHFPAEKVLIAGDTLFAGSIGRTDLPGGSFDKIMRSLHGRVLALPDDTLVIPGHGPQTTIGEEREENPFLKG
;
A
#
# COMPACT_ATOMS: atom_id res chain seq x y z
N MET A 1 -11.98 -7.33 12.85
CA MET A 1 -11.50 -6.86 11.51
C MET A 1 -11.27 -8.06 10.60
N ILE A 2 -11.83 -8.05 9.40
CA ILE A 2 -11.45 -8.96 8.32
C ILE A 2 -10.19 -8.38 7.68
N HIS A 3 -9.10 -9.16 7.64
CA HIS A 3 -7.88 -8.78 6.92
C HIS A 3 -7.43 -9.95 6.06
N LYS A 4 -7.40 -9.75 4.75
CA LYS A 4 -6.91 -10.72 3.77
C LYS A 4 -5.77 -10.10 2.98
N VAL A 5 -4.67 -10.83 2.88
CA VAL A 5 -3.52 -10.45 2.06
C VAL A 5 -3.46 -11.44 0.90
N LEU A 6 -3.50 -10.92 -0.32
CA LEU A 6 -3.45 -11.69 -1.55
C LEU A 6 -2.26 -11.22 -2.39
N PRO A 7 -1.23 -12.04 -2.60
CA PRO A 7 -0.18 -11.73 -3.56
C PRO A 7 -0.76 -11.71 -4.98
N VAL A 8 -0.64 -10.58 -5.68
CA VAL A 8 -1.23 -10.36 -7.01
C VAL A 8 -0.18 -10.05 -8.07
N GLY A 9 -0.48 -10.43 -9.30
CA GLY A 9 0.34 -10.15 -10.47
C GLY A 9 1.69 -10.85 -10.51
N PRO A 10 2.47 -10.61 -11.58
CA PRO A 10 3.77 -11.27 -11.78
C PRO A 10 4.81 -10.96 -10.71
N LEU A 11 4.73 -9.76 -10.10
CA LEU A 11 5.64 -9.31 -9.04
C LEU A 11 5.15 -9.69 -7.64
N GLN A 12 3.99 -10.35 -7.51
CA GLN A 12 3.44 -10.83 -6.24
C GLN A 12 3.30 -9.70 -5.21
N CYS A 13 2.71 -8.55 -5.64
CA CYS A 13 2.37 -7.46 -4.74
C CYS A 13 1.31 -7.92 -3.73
N ASN A 14 1.52 -7.63 -2.46
CA ASN A 14 0.59 -7.96 -1.38
C ASN A 14 -0.61 -7.00 -1.37
N CYS A 15 -1.64 -7.31 -2.16
CA CYS A 15 -2.92 -6.61 -2.06
C CYS A 15 -3.57 -6.91 -0.71
N SER A 16 -3.88 -5.87 0.08
CA SER A 16 -4.61 -6.01 1.35
C SER A 16 -6.08 -5.64 1.19
N ILE A 17 -6.97 -6.54 1.65
CA ILE A 17 -8.41 -6.31 1.74
C ILE A 17 -8.76 -6.23 3.21
N ILE A 18 -9.16 -5.05 3.68
CA ILE A 18 -9.46 -4.76 5.08
C ILE A 18 -10.94 -4.40 5.18
N GLY A 19 -11.71 -5.21 5.92
CA GLY A 19 -13.15 -5.06 6.07
C GLY A 19 -13.60 -5.05 7.54
N ASP A 20 -14.64 -4.27 7.80
CA ASP A 20 -15.35 -4.25 9.06
C ASP A 20 -16.37 -5.39 9.12
N GLU A 21 -16.27 -6.27 10.13
CA GLU A 21 -17.17 -7.40 10.32
C GLU A 21 -18.63 -7.01 10.63
N THR A 22 -18.83 -5.79 11.14
CA THR A 22 -20.16 -5.32 11.56
C THR A 22 -20.89 -4.60 10.44
N THR A 23 -20.18 -3.69 9.74
CA THR A 23 -20.77 -2.85 8.69
C THR A 23 -20.59 -3.42 7.30
N HIS A 24 -19.65 -4.37 7.13
CA HIS A 24 -19.17 -4.89 5.86
C HIS A 24 -18.53 -3.85 4.94
N GLU A 25 -18.26 -2.64 5.44
CA GLU A 25 -17.48 -1.65 4.70
C GLU A 25 -16.01 -2.04 4.66
N ALA A 26 -15.34 -1.76 3.52
CA ALA A 26 -13.97 -2.21 3.30
C ALA A 26 -13.11 -1.18 2.56
N MET A 27 -11.79 -1.34 2.74
CA MET A 27 -10.74 -0.72 1.95
C MET A 27 -9.98 -1.83 1.20
N VAL A 28 -9.62 -1.57 -0.06
CA VAL A 28 -8.67 -2.42 -0.80
C VAL A 28 -7.42 -1.60 -1.06
N ILE A 29 -6.27 -2.14 -0.65
CA ILE A 29 -4.96 -1.47 -0.74
C ILE A 29 -4.12 -2.21 -1.76
N ASP A 30 -3.54 -1.46 -2.71
CA ASP A 30 -2.65 -1.93 -3.77
C ASP A 30 -3.22 -3.08 -4.62
N PRO A 31 -4.36 -2.89 -5.30
CA PRO A 31 -4.93 -3.89 -6.20
C PRO A 31 -4.17 -3.89 -7.54
N GLY A 32 -2.93 -4.38 -7.53
CA GLY A 32 -2.01 -4.31 -8.67
C GLY A 32 -2.45 -5.13 -9.88
N ASP A 33 -3.02 -6.32 -9.66
CA ASP A 33 -3.54 -7.22 -10.70
C ASP A 33 -4.54 -8.23 -10.07
N ASP A 34 -4.89 -9.32 -10.80
CA ASP A 34 -5.73 -10.44 -10.35
C ASP A 34 -7.07 -10.00 -9.75
N ILE A 35 -7.73 -9.02 -10.39
CA ILE A 35 -8.95 -8.37 -9.87
C ILE A 35 -10.08 -9.35 -9.62
N GLU A 36 -10.20 -10.43 -10.40
CA GLU A 36 -11.23 -11.45 -10.20
C GLU A 36 -11.06 -12.20 -8.87
N ASP A 37 -9.81 -12.45 -8.46
CA ASP A 37 -9.51 -13.08 -7.17
C ASP A 37 -9.80 -12.12 -6.00
N ILE A 38 -9.48 -10.83 -6.16
CA ILE A 38 -9.85 -9.78 -5.21
C ILE A 38 -11.37 -9.71 -5.06
N LEU A 39 -12.12 -9.69 -6.18
CA LEU A 39 -13.59 -9.67 -6.17
C LEU A 39 -14.18 -10.93 -5.54
N THR A 40 -13.54 -12.08 -5.73
CA THR A 40 -13.94 -13.33 -5.08
C THR A 40 -13.88 -13.21 -3.56
N ILE A 41 -12.79 -12.65 -3.02
CA ILE A 41 -12.66 -12.41 -1.57
C ILE A 41 -13.71 -11.40 -1.10
N ILE A 42 -13.89 -10.28 -1.83
CA ILE A 42 -14.91 -9.27 -1.52
C ILE A 42 -16.30 -9.93 -1.43
N GLY A 43 -16.64 -10.78 -2.39
CA GLY A 43 -17.90 -11.51 -2.42
C GLY A 43 -18.06 -12.52 -1.28
N GLN A 44 -17.00 -13.28 -0.96
CA GLN A 44 -17.01 -14.27 0.14
C GLN A 44 -17.34 -13.65 1.50
N TYR A 45 -16.88 -12.42 1.75
CA TYR A 45 -17.13 -11.69 3.00
C TYR A 45 -18.25 -10.66 2.89
N ASN A 46 -18.94 -10.62 1.75
CA ASN A 46 -20.03 -9.65 1.48
C ASN A 46 -19.61 -8.18 1.73
N LEU A 47 -18.39 -7.83 1.32
CA LEU A 47 -17.80 -6.53 1.59
C LEU A 47 -18.28 -5.47 0.58
N GLN A 48 -18.44 -4.24 1.07
CA GLN A 48 -18.70 -3.04 0.27
C GLN A 48 -17.43 -2.17 0.25
N VAL A 49 -16.71 -2.18 -0.85
CA VAL A 49 -15.48 -1.38 -0.98
C VAL A 49 -15.84 0.09 -1.00
N LYS A 50 -15.31 0.85 -0.05
CA LYS A 50 -15.50 2.30 0.09
C LYS A 50 -14.33 3.10 -0.46
N GLN A 51 -13.14 2.52 -0.45
CA GLN A 51 -11.92 3.18 -0.88
C GLN A 51 -10.97 2.16 -1.52
N ILE A 52 -10.33 2.57 -2.62
CA ILE A 52 -9.19 1.89 -3.23
C ILE A 52 -7.99 2.76 -2.94
N ILE A 53 -7.03 2.23 -2.20
CA ILE A 53 -5.90 2.98 -1.67
C ILE A 53 -4.63 2.47 -2.35
N ILE A 54 -3.83 3.40 -2.86
CA ILE A 54 -2.56 3.08 -3.52
C ILE A 54 -1.44 3.63 -2.66
N THR A 55 -0.57 2.75 -2.16
CA THR A 55 0.55 3.16 -1.31
C THR A 55 1.58 3.97 -2.07
N HIS A 56 1.79 3.67 -3.34
CA HIS A 56 2.67 4.41 -4.27
C HIS A 56 2.40 4.03 -5.73
N ALA A 57 2.89 4.84 -6.69
CA ALA A 57 2.50 4.71 -8.09
C ALA A 57 3.41 3.78 -8.93
N HIS A 58 3.90 2.66 -8.37
CA HIS A 58 4.43 1.58 -9.20
C HIS A 58 3.31 0.73 -9.78
N ILE A 59 3.54 0.21 -11.01
CA ILE A 59 2.51 -0.44 -11.81
C ILE A 59 1.92 -1.69 -11.14
N ASP A 60 2.74 -2.43 -10.41
CA ASP A 60 2.35 -3.65 -9.69
C ASP A 60 1.48 -3.37 -8.44
N HIS A 61 1.40 -2.11 -7.99
CA HIS A 61 0.50 -1.66 -6.92
C HIS A 61 -0.78 -1.02 -7.49
N VAL A 62 -0.68 -0.29 -8.60
CA VAL A 62 -1.78 0.51 -9.13
C VAL A 62 -2.47 -0.11 -10.35
N GLY A 63 -1.87 -1.11 -10.99
CA GLY A 63 -2.26 -1.59 -12.32
C GLY A 63 -3.69 -2.08 -12.46
N GLY A 64 -4.27 -2.65 -11.42
CA GLY A 64 -5.65 -3.14 -11.39
C GLY A 64 -6.68 -2.14 -10.86
N ALA A 65 -6.24 -1.00 -10.30
CA ALA A 65 -7.11 -0.06 -9.58
C ALA A 65 -8.32 0.41 -10.39
N MET A 66 -8.14 0.76 -11.66
CA MET A 66 -9.25 1.20 -12.52
C MET A 66 -10.25 0.08 -12.82
N LYS A 67 -9.79 -1.17 -12.95
CA LYS A 67 -10.67 -2.33 -13.12
C LYS A 67 -11.51 -2.55 -11.86
N LEU A 68 -10.88 -2.50 -10.68
CA LEU A 68 -11.57 -2.64 -9.40
C LEU A 68 -12.57 -1.51 -9.18
N ARG A 69 -12.18 -0.25 -9.49
CA ARG A 69 -13.09 0.91 -9.45
C ARG A 69 -14.31 0.72 -10.34
N ALA A 70 -14.14 0.19 -11.54
CA ALA A 70 -15.25 -0.05 -12.45
C ALA A 70 -16.27 -1.07 -11.91
N GLN A 71 -15.83 -2.02 -11.07
CA GLN A 71 -16.70 -3.04 -10.46
C GLN A 71 -17.33 -2.57 -9.14
N THR A 72 -16.64 -1.74 -8.36
CA THR A 72 -17.06 -1.36 -7.01
C THR A 72 -17.64 0.05 -6.91
N GLY A 73 -17.29 0.92 -7.84
CA GLY A 73 -17.60 2.36 -7.78
C GLY A 73 -16.78 3.13 -6.73
N ALA A 74 -15.86 2.47 -6.03
CA ALA A 74 -15.06 3.08 -4.97
C ALA A 74 -14.01 4.06 -5.55
N PRO A 75 -13.78 5.22 -4.91
CA PRO A 75 -12.77 6.18 -5.33
C PRO A 75 -11.35 5.62 -5.13
N ILE A 76 -10.42 6.03 -6.01
CA ILE A 76 -9.00 5.74 -5.92
C ILE A 76 -8.30 6.90 -5.23
N LEU A 77 -7.50 6.57 -4.21
CA LEU A 77 -6.73 7.50 -3.41
C LEU A 77 -5.23 7.23 -3.58
N LEU A 78 -4.45 8.29 -3.82
CA LEU A 78 -2.99 8.25 -3.99
C LEU A 78 -2.37 9.56 -3.52
N ASN A 79 -1.17 9.52 -2.96
CA ASN A 79 -0.45 10.74 -2.62
C ASN A 79 -0.05 11.53 -3.89
N GLN A 80 -0.35 12.83 -3.91
CA GLN A 80 -0.13 13.70 -5.08
C GLN A 80 1.34 13.79 -5.52
N SER A 81 2.30 13.52 -4.61
CA SER A 81 3.73 13.54 -4.95
C SER A 81 4.11 12.45 -5.95
N ASP A 82 3.27 11.42 -6.10
CA ASP A 82 3.47 10.34 -7.08
C ASP A 82 2.73 10.55 -8.42
N TYR A 83 2.06 11.69 -8.61
CA TYR A 83 1.35 11.94 -9.89
C TYR A 83 2.29 11.99 -11.10
N ALA A 84 3.56 12.38 -10.91
CA ALA A 84 4.56 12.32 -11.97
C ALA A 84 4.88 10.87 -12.34
N LEU A 85 5.05 10.00 -11.34
CA LEU A 85 5.32 8.57 -11.51
C LEU A 85 4.09 7.85 -12.11
N LEU A 86 2.88 8.22 -11.69
CA LEU A 86 1.62 7.69 -12.22
C LEU A 86 1.49 7.92 -13.74
N LYS A 87 1.99 9.04 -14.26
CA LYS A 87 2.01 9.34 -15.70
C LYS A 87 3.01 8.48 -16.49
N MET A 88 3.89 7.76 -15.81
CA MET A 88 4.91 6.89 -16.41
C MET A 88 4.48 5.42 -16.45
N LEU A 89 3.24 5.07 -16.17
CA LEU A 89 2.78 3.67 -16.12
C LEU A 89 3.01 2.92 -17.43
N ASP A 90 2.87 3.57 -18.59
CA ASP A 90 3.14 2.94 -19.89
C ASP A 90 4.64 2.58 -20.04
N VAL A 91 5.52 3.44 -19.52
CA VAL A 91 6.97 3.21 -19.51
C VAL A 91 7.31 2.07 -18.54
N GLN A 92 6.73 2.09 -17.33
CA GLN A 92 6.90 1.02 -16.35
C GLN A 92 6.43 -0.33 -16.91
N ALA A 93 5.26 -0.35 -17.56
CA ALA A 93 4.72 -1.54 -18.24
C ALA A 93 5.70 -2.10 -19.28
N SER A 94 6.28 -1.20 -20.08
CA SER A 94 7.27 -1.59 -21.12
C SER A 94 8.52 -2.21 -20.50
N TRP A 95 9.04 -1.66 -19.39
CA TRP A 95 10.23 -2.19 -18.69
C TRP A 95 10.00 -3.59 -18.12
N LEU A 96 8.79 -3.86 -17.68
CA LEU A 96 8.43 -5.11 -17.01
C LEU A 96 7.75 -6.13 -17.92
N GLY A 97 7.52 -5.79 -19.21
CA GLY A 97 6.78 -6.63 -20.13
C GLY A 97 5.31 -6.83 -19.74
N MET A 98 4.74 -5.87 -18.99
CA MET A 98 3.36 -5.89 -18.53
C MET A 98 2.45 -5.12 -19.49
N LYS A 99 1.14 -5.36 -19.38
CA LYS A 99 0.15 -4.57 -20.09
C LYS A 99 -0.04 -3.24 -19.39
N ALA A 100 0.04 -2.13 -20.12
CA ALA A 100 -0.24 -0.81 -19.58
C ALA A 100 -1.70 -0.71 -19.09
N PRO A 101 -1.95 -0.21 -17.87
CA PRO A 101 -3.29 -0.13 -17.29
C PRO A 101 -4.16 0.99 -17.91
N GLY A 102 -3.55 1.87 -18.72
CA GLY A 102 -4.18 3.07 -19.23
C GLY A 102 -4.15 4.21 -18.20
N LYS A 103 -4.98 5.23 -18.43
CA LYS A 103 -5.06 6.39 -17.54
C LYS A 103 -5.73 6.00 -16.22
N VAL A 104 -5.04 6.24 -15.13
CA VAL A 104 -5.60 6.10 -13.76
C VAL A 104 -6.13 7.46 -13.31
N GLU A 105 -7.36 7.48 -12.81
CA GLU A 105 -8.01 8.66 -12.26
C GLU A 105 -8.00 8.57 -10.74
N VAL A 106 -7.41 9.56 -10.10
CA VAL A 106 -7.30 9.65 -8.63
C VAL A 106 -8.30 10.70 -8.15
N GLU A 107 -9.13 10.33 -7.16
CA GLU A 107 -10.19 11.20 -6.66
C GLU A 107 -9.80 11.96 -5.39
N ALA A 108 -8.84 11.44 -4.60
CA ALA A 108 -8.42 12.11 -3.37
C ALA A 108 -6.94 11.91 -3.06
N ASP A 109 -6.36 12.90 -2.38
CA ASP A 109 -4.96 12.88 -1.93
C ASP A 109 -4.80 12.12 -0.61
N LEU A 110 -3.70 11.37 -0.50
CA LEU A 110 -3.26 10.67 0.71
C LEU A 110 -2.15 11.46 1.42
N GLY A 111 -2.47 12.65 1.91
CA GLY A 111 -1.52 13.45 2.69
C GLY A 111 -1.17 12.82 4.05
N HIS A 112 0.00 13.19 4.62
CA HIS A 112 0.37 12.77 5.97
C HIS A 112 -0.66 13.21 7.00
N GLY A 113 -1.09 12.28 7.87
CA GLY A 113 -2.11 12.53 8.90
C GLY A 113 -3.55 12.46 8.40
N THR A 114 -3.79 12.19 7.10
CA THR A 114 -5.13 11.90 6.62
C THR A 114 -5.70 10.70 7.36
N ALA A 115 -6.91 10.85 7.91
CA ALA A 115 -7.65 9.75 8.51
C ALA A 115 -8.51 9.06 7.46
N LEU A 116 -8.41 7.74 7.38
CA LEU A 116 -9.23 6.88 6.52
C LEU A 116 -10.16 6.05 7.40
N SER A 117 -11.35 5.74 6.91
CA SER A 117 -12.29 4.89 7.65
C SER A 117 -13.09 3.98 6.72
N ALA A 118 -13.42 2.78 7.21
CA ALA A 118 -14.41 1.88 6.64
C ALA A 118 -15.17 1.22 7.80
N GLY A 119 -16.42 1.59 7.98
CA GLY A 119 -17.20 1.23 9.16
C GLY A 119 -16.57 1.75 10.45
N THR A 120 -16.27 0.85 11.37
CA THR A 120 -15.61 1.16 12.65
C THR A 120 -14.09 1.17 12.57
N LEU A 121 -13.52 0.69 11.46
CA LEU A 121 -12.08 0.66 11.26
C LEU A 121 -11.56 2.05 10.89
N SER A 122 -10.41 2.41 11.44
CA SER A 122 -9.75 3.66 11.10
C SER A 122 -8.24 3.47 10.91
N ALA A 123 -7.70 4.15 9.91
CA ALA A 123 -6.26 4.19 9.66
C ALA A 123 -5.76 5.62 9.54
N ASN A 124 -4.52 5.83 9.93
CA ASN A 124 -3.78 7.07 9.72
C ASN A 124 -2.77 6.90 8.59
N VAL A 125 -2.78 7.83 7.65
CA VAL A 125 -1.78 7.88 6.58
C VAL A 125 -0.46 8.43 7.12
N ILE A 126 0.62 7.68 6.94
CA ILE A 126 1.99 8.10 7.25
C ILE A 126 2.73 8.28 5.91
N HIS A 127 3.01 9.52 5.52
CA HIS A 127 3.82 9.78 4.32
C HIS A 127 5.28 9.36 4.57
N THR A 128 5.78 8.45 3.76
CA THR A 128 7.10 7.80 3.91
C THR A 128 7.93 7.90 2.62
N PRO A 129 8.27 9.13 2.16
CA PRO A 129 9.02 9.30 0.92
C PRO A 129 10.38 8.61 0.98
N GLY A 130 10.82 8.10 -0.18
CA GLY A 130 12.15 7.52 -0.35
C GLY A 130 12.22 6.31 -1.27
N HIS A 131 11.24 5.42 -1.26
CA HIS A 131 11.05 4.46 -2.35
C HIS A 131 10.47 5.18 -3.59
N THR A 132 9.40 5.93 -3.38
CA THR A 132 8.93 6.99 -4.28
C THR A 132 8.75 8.30 -3.50
N GLU A 133 8.47 9.40 -4.19
CA GLU A 133 8.18 10.69 -3.54
C GLU A 133 6.84 10.66 -2.78
N GLY A 134 5.87 9.90 -3.27
CA GLY A 134 4.52 9.81 -2.73
C GLY A 134 4.25 8.57 -1.89
N SER A 135 5.25 7.74 -1.58
CA SER A 135 5.07 6.54 -0.76
C SER A 135 4.39 6.85 0.57
N VAL A 136 3.38 6.05 0.91
CA VAL A 136 2.67 6.12 2.19
C VAL A 136 2.58 4.75 2.85
N CYS A 137 2.55 4.73 4.18
CA CYS A 137 2.11 3.60 4.98
C CYS A 137 0.73 3.92 5.59
N LEU A 138 -0.05 2.88 5.87
CA LEU A 138 -1.35 2.99 6.52
C LEU A 138 -1.28 2.32 7.89
N HIS A 139 -1.41 3.08 8.94
CA HIS A 139 -1.37 2.57 10.31
C HIS A 139 -2.77 2.44 10.88
N PHE A 140 -3.14 1.23 11.29
CA PHE A 140 -4.36 0.87 12.01
C PHE A 140 -4.03 0.68 13.49
N PRO A 141 -4.10 1.72 14.32
CA PRO A 141 -3.57 1.66 15.69
C PRO A 141 -4.36 0.72 16.60
N ALA A 142 -5.68 0.61 16.42
CA ALA A 142 -6.51 -0.28 17.23
C ALA A 142 -6.21 -1.77 16.95
N GLU A 143 -5.90 -2.10 15.71
CA GLU A 143 -5.58 -3.44 15.23
C GLU A 143 -4.09 -3.76 15.32
N LYS A 144 -3.25 -2.77 15.61
CA LYS A 144 -1.79 -2.87 15.61
C LYS A 144 -1.22 -3.37 14.30
N VAL A 145 -1.72 -2.84 13.17
CA VAL A 145 -1.31 -3.21 11.81
C VAL A 145 -0.79 -2.00 11.07
N LEU A 146 0.32 -2.18 10.37
CA LEU A 146 0.89 -1.24 9.42
C LEU A 146 0.93 -1.88 8.02
N ILE A 147 0.19 -1.33 7.07
CA ILE A 147 0.40 -1.65 5.65
C ILE A 147 1.52 -0.74 5.17
N ALA A 148 2.68 -1.31 4.89
CA ALA A 148 3.91 -0.54 4.69
C ALA A 148 4.18 -0.17 3.23
N GLY A 149 3.44 -0.77 2.27
CA GLY A 149 3.83 -0.70 0.87
C GLY A 149 5.31 -1.09 0.73
N ASP A 150 6.03 -0.39 -0.13
CA ASP A 150 7.45 -0.65 -0.36
C ASP A 150 8.36 0.25 0.48
N THR A 151 7.96 0.53 1.73
CA THR A 151 8.79 1.30 2.67
C THR A 151 9.65 0.39 3.55
N LEU A 152 9.06 -0.65 4.17
CA LEU A 152 9.72 -1.56 5.10
C LEU A 152 9.35 -3.02 4.77
N PHE A 153 10.36 -3.88 4.69
CA PHE A 153 10.23 -5.32 4.44
C PHE A 153 10.87 -6.12 5.58
N ALA A 154 10.56 -7.40 5.65
CA ALA A 154 11.25 -8.32 6.56
C ALA A 154 12.75 -8.37 6.23
N GLY A 155 13.58 -7.82 7.11
CA GLY A 155 15.04 -7.75 6.98
C GLY A 155 15.54 -6.82 5.86
N SER A 156 14.70 -5.94 5.30
CA SER A 156 15.07 -5.06 4.20
C SER A 156 14.26 -3.75 4.20
N ILE A 157 14.59 -2.86 3.27
CA ILE A 157 13.87 -1.62 3.00
C ILE A 157 13.58 -1.47 1.52
N GLY A 158 12.66 -0.58 1.16
CA GLY A 158 12.35 -0.27 -0.24
C GLY A 158 13.59 0.20 -1.00
N ARG A 159 13.73 -0.26 -2.25
CA ARG A 159 14.79 0.22 -3.14
C ARG A 159 14.65 1.72 -3.42
N THR A 160 15.77 2.37 -3.64
CA THR A 160 15.83 3.84 -3.78
C THR A 160 16.53 4.30 -5.05
N ASP A 161 16.78 3.38 -5.98
CA ASP A 161 17.52 3.58 -7.22
C ASP A 161 16.64 3.81 -8.47
N LEU A 162 15.31 3.76 -8.29
CA LEU A 162 14.34 4.06 -9.34
C LEU A 162 13.99 5.57 -9.36
N PRO A 163 13.34 6.08 -10.43
CA PRO A 163 12.90 7.46 -10.50
C PRO A 163 12.05 7.89 -9.31
N GLY A 164 12.44 8.94 -8.61
CA GLY A 164 11.80 9.42 -7.38
C GLY A 164 12.38 8.80 -6.10
N GLY A 165 13.28 7.81 -6.23
CA GLY A 165 13.92 7.15 -5.08
C GLY A 165 15.00 8.01 -4.41
N SER A 166 15.16 7.85 -3.08
CA SER A 166 16.18 8.52 -2.28
C SER A 166 16.45 7.77 -0.98
N PHE A 167 17.67 7.27 -0.83
CA PHE A 167 18.09 6.57 0.38
C PHE A 167 17.97 7.45 1.62
N ASP A 168 18.41 8.70 1.56
CA ASP A 168 18.32 9.61 2.69
C ASP A 168 16.87 9.89 3.12
N LYS A 169 15.95 9.95 2.15
CA LYS A 169 14.51 10.15 2.47
C LYS A 169 13.90 8.92 3.11
N ILE A 170 14.16 7.71 2.59
CA ILE A 170 13.59 6.50 3.17
C ILE A 170 14.11 6.27 4.58
N MET A 171 15.39 6.52 4.84
CA MET A 171 15.98 6.43 6.19
C MET A 171 15.33 7.42 7.15
N ARG A 172 15.10 8.67 6.74
CA ARG A 172 14.36 9.65 7.55
C ARG A 172 12.91 9.22 7.80
N SER A 173 12.26 8.65 6.82
CA SER A 173 10.88 8.13 6.94
C SER A 173 10.81 6.98 7.94
N LEU A 174 11.74 6.03 7.83
CA LEU A 174 11.83 4.88 8.72
C LEU A 174 12.12 5.30 10.16
N HIS A 175 13.25 5.98 10.41
CA HIS A 175 13.65 6.36 11.77
C HIS A 175 12.72 7.41 12.40
N GLY A 176 12.24 8.37 11.61
CA GLY A 176 11.44 9.48 12.14
C GLY A 176 9.95 9.17 12.32
N ARG A 177 9.42 8.13 11.68
CA ARG A 177 7.98 7.87 11.65
C ARG A 177 7.61 6.41 11.86
N VAL A 178 8.19 5.49 11.08
CA VAL A 178 7.77 4.08 11.08
C VAL A 178 8.27 3.35 12.33
N LEU A 179 9.55 3.48 12.66
CA LEU A 179 10.15 2.87 13.84
C LEU A 179 9.71 3.53 15.17
N ALA A 180 8.97 4.62 15.14
CA ALA A 180 8.33 5.19 16.32
C ALA A 180 7.05 4.46 16.75
N LEU A 181 6.53 3.56 15.89
CA LEU A 181 5.37 2.73 16.22
C LEU A 181 5.71 1.66 17.26
N PRO A 182 4.71 1.13 18.00
CA PRO A 182 4.92 0.07 18.97
C PRO A 182 5.56 -1.19 18.37
N ASP A 183 6.40 -1.89 19.14
CA ASP A 183 7.12 -3.09 18.68
C ASP A 183 6.20 -4.22 18.23
N ASP A 184 5.03 -4.35 18.84
CA ASP A 184 4.02 -5.36 18.52
C ASP A 184 3.12 -4.98 17.31
N THR A 185 3.46 -3.92 16.57
CA THR A 185 2.77 -3.56 15.33
C THR A 185 3.18 -4.52 14.21
N LEU A 186 2.20 -5.27 13.70
CA LEU A 186 2.36 -6.17 12.56
C LEU A 186 2.58 -5.35 11.28
N VAL A 187 3.64 -5.63 10.56
CA VAL A 187 3.97 -4.97 9.28
C VAL A 187 3.60 -5.87 8.12
N ILE A 188 2.76 -5.36 7.23
CA ILE A 188 2.42 -5.99 5.95
C ILE A 188 3.16 -5.21 4.86
N PRO A 189 4.26 -5.73 4.32
CA PRO A 189 5.00 -5.08 3.23
C PRO A 189 4.28 -5.21 1.90
N GLY A 190 4.68 -4.41 0.91
CA GLY A 190 4.19 -4.55 -0.46
C GLY A 190 4.58 -5.87 -1.12
N HIS A 191 5.67 -6.51 -0.67
CA HIS A 191 6.12 -7.80 -1.17
C HIS A 191 6.70 -8.67 -0.05
N GLY A 192 6.61 -9.99 -0.22
CA GLY A 192 7.21 -10.96 0.67
C GLY A 192 6.48 -11.14 2.01
N PRO A 193 7.16 -11.71 3.02
CA PRO A 193 6.54 -12.08 4.28
C PRO A 193 6.29 -10.89 5.20
N GLN A 194 5.35 -11.07 6.11
CA GLN A 194 5.05 -10.16 7.20
C GLN A 194 6.19 -10.14 8.22
N THR A 195 6.27 -9.06 9.01
CA THR A 195 7.21 -8.88 10.10
C THR A 195 6.57 -8.00 11.19
N THR A 196 7.34 -7.54 12.16
CA THR A 196 6.91 -6.58 13.18
C THR A 196 7.88 -5.40 13.28
N ILE A 197 7.41 -4.28 13.80
CA ILE A 197 8.27 -3.11 14.04
C ILE A 197 9.43 -3.46 14.99
N GLY A 198 9.18 -4.29 16.01
CA GLY A 198 10.21 -4.73 16.95
C GLY A 198 11.30 -5.56 16.28
N GLU A 199 10.92 -6.57 15.48
CA GLU A 199 11.87 -7.39 14.73
C GLU A 199 12.74 -6.55 13.81
N GLU A 200 12.12 -5.64 13.04
CA GLU A 200 12.86 -4.80 12.10
C GLU A 200 13.80 -3.79 12.81
N ARG A 201 13.37 -3.26 13.95
CA ARG A 201 14.23 -2.38 14.76
C ARG A 201 15.47 -3.12 15.27
N GLU A 202 15.32 -4.40 15.67
CA GLU A 202 16.40 -5.18 16.27
C GLU A 202 17.27 -5.89 15.22
N GLU A 203 16.68 -6.40 14.13
CA GLU A 203 17.35 -7.34 13.24
C GLU A 203 17.64 -6.79 11.83
N ASN A 204 16.90 -5.77 11.36
CA ASN A 204 17.05 -5.27 10.00
C ASN A 204 18.44 -4.65 9.77
N PRO A 205 19.26 -5.19 8.84
CA PRO A 205 20.63 -4.74 8.63
C PRO A 205 20.74 -3.31 8.10
N PHE A 206 19.69 -2.79 7.46
CA PHE A 206 19.65 -1.41 6.95
C PHE A 206 19.36 -0.38 8.05
N LEU A 207 18.78 -0.80 9.17
CA LEU A 207 18.31 0.06 10.26
C LEU A 207 19.27 0.07 11.45
N LYS A 208 20.24 -0.84 11.48
CA LYS A 208 21.35 -0.83 12.43
C LYS A 208 22.40 0.18 11.97
N GLY A 209 22.35 1.38 12.48
CA GLY A 209 23.35 2.43 12.28
C GLY A 209 24.24 2.60 13.48
#